data_66a921150ea2403498d6c326309b94dd
#
_entry.id   66a921150ea2403498d6c326309b94dd
#
_cell.length_a   1.000
_cell.length_b   1.000
_cell.length_c   1.000
_cell.angle_alpha   90.00
_cell.angle_beta   90.00
_cell.angle_gamma   90.00
#
_symmetry.space_group_name_H-M   'P 1'
#
loop_
_entity.id
_entity.type
_entity.pdbx_description
1 polymer ?
#
loop_
_entity_poly.entity_id
_entity_poly.type
_entity_poly.pdbx_seq_one_letter_code
_entity_poly.pdbx_strand_id
1 'polypeptide(L)'
;PYIEKRLRVLGIGNRFGRDGTPFVVRQFGSAKEVNIVGRACVDLLDAIKLNYSLESYSLANVSKELLNRPKLDIKASEMRDIWLNGPADRLQDFIEYAGRDSDLLQDIIKELKLIDRYINISKECGLLLHETINGGQSRRIESMLLREFRKENRLWPLNDKKKKEAKVEGATVFEPDRGLHENIIVMDYKSLYPSAIRAYNICWSSIINDDKMNVKKIVAPND
;
A
#
# COMPACT_ATOMS: atom_id res chain seq x y z
N PRO A 1 0.99 -14.33 11.34
CA PRO A 1 1.16 -15.78 11.16
C PRO A 1 1.84 -16.47 12.35
N TYR A 2 2.94 -15.90 12.92
CA TYR A 2 3.63 -16.51 14.06
C TYR A 2 2.74 -16.58 15.31
N ILE A 3 2.15 -15.44 15.70
CA ILE A 3 1.27 -15.36 16.89
C ILE A 3 0.10 -16.34 16.76
N GLU A 4 -0.54 -16.41 15.60
CA GLU A 4 -1.65 -17.35 15.34
C GLU A 4 -1.24 -18.81 15.57
N LYS A 5 -0.10 -19.21 14.99
CA LYS A 5 0.45 -20.56 15.18
C LYS A 5 0.80 -20.83 16.65
N ARG A 6 1.41 -19.86 17.31
CA ARG A 6 1.82 -19.99 18.70
C ARG A 6 0.62 -20.13 19.65
N LEU A 7 -0.41 -19.32 19.45
CA LEU A 7 -1.66 -19.42 20.22
C LEU A 7 -2.30 -20.80 20.06
N ARG A 8 -2.32 -21.33 18.83
CA ARG A 8 -2.85 -22.68 18.54
C ARG A 8 -2.06 -23.75 19.28
N VAL A 9 -0.73 -23.69 19.25
CA VAL A 9 0.15 -24.65 19.96
C VAL A 9 -0.06 -24.59 21.47
N LEU A 10 -0.30 -23.38 22.02
CA LEU A 10 -0.49 -23.18 23.46
C LEU A 10 -1.94 -23.42 23.92
N GLY A 11 -2.87 -23.73 23.00
CA GLY A 11 -4.29 -23.88 23.34
C GLY A 11 -4.96 -22.59 23.81
N ILE A 12 -4.36 -21.42 23.51
CA ILE A 12 -4.89 -20.11 23.89
C ILE A 12 -5.86 -19.61 22.84
N GLY A 13 -7.04 -19.15 23.26
CA GLY A 13 -8.06 -18.62 22.38
C GLY A 13 -7.61 -17.34 21.66
N ASN A 14 -7.85 -17.28 20.36
CA ASN A 14 -7.59 -16.12 19.54
C ASN A 14 -8.77 -15.13 19.64
N ARG A 15 -8.82 -14.28 20.66
CA ARG A 15 -9.91 -13.30 20.90
C ARG A 15 -9.39 -11.88 20.98
N PHE A 16 -8.87 -11.37 19.84
CA PHE A 16 -8.22 -10.06 19.76
C PHE A 16 -9.16 -8.95 19.28
N GLY A 17 -10.34 -9.28 18.74
CA GLY A 17 -11.36 -8.29 18.39
C GLY A 17 -11.87 -7.54 19.62
N ARG A 18 -12.28 -6.29 19.46
CA ARG A 18 -12.91 -5.51 20.53
C ARG A 18 -14.23 -6.12 21.02
N ASP A 19 -14.85 -6.89 20.17
CA ASP A 19 -16.06 -7.68 20.42
C ASP A 19 -15.78 -9.12 20.89
N GLY A 20 -14.51 -9.45 21.14
CA GLY A 20 -14.07 -10.78 21.51
C GLY A 20 -13.97 -11.77 20.34
N THR A 21 -14.17 -11.35 19.10
CA THR A 21 -14.00 -12.22 17.93
C THR A 21 -12.52 -12.54 17.67
N PRO A 22 -12.23 -13.68 17.03
CA PRO A 22 -10.87 -14.02 16.63
C PRO A 22 -10.38 -13.12 15.49
N PHE A 23 -9.08 -12.85 15.45
CA PHE A 23 -8.50 -12.22 14.27
C PHE A 23 -8.40 -13.22 13.12
N VAL A 24 -8.48 -12.69 11.90
CA VAL A 24 -8.41 -13.48 10.67
C VAL A 24 -7.18 -13.02 9.87
N VAL A 25 -6.37 -13.98 9.43
CA VAL A 25 -5.28 -13.74 8.48
C VAL A 25 -5.75 -14.14 7.10
N ARG A 26 -5.81 -13.19 6.18
CA ARG A 26 -6.11 -13.41 4.76
C ARG A 26 -4.82 -13.40 3.97
N GLN A 27 -4.71 -14.26 2.99
CA GLN A 27 -3.57 -14.29 2.07
C GLN A 27 -4.02 -13.89 0.68
N PHE A 28 -3.34 -12.88 0.11
CA PHE A 28 -3.55 -12.40 -1.25
C PHE A 28 -2.22 -12.51 -2.01
N GLY A 29 -2.05 -13.60 -2.76
CA GLY A 29 -0.75 -13.91 -3.37
C GLY A 29 0.34 -14.08 -2.31
N SER A 30 1.39 -13.29 -2.38
CA SER A 30 2.49 -13.26 -1.39
C SER A 30 2.18 -12.38 -0.17
N ALA A 31 1.23 -11.47 -0.26
CA ALA A 31 0.87 -10.57 0.83
C ALA A 31 -0.06 -11.23 1.85
N LYS A 32 0.09 -10.88 3.12
CA LYS A 32 -0.78 -11.33 4.21
C LYS A 32 -1.39 -10.13 4.90
N GLU A 33 -2.70 -10.11 4.96
CA GLU A 33 -3.47 -9.10 5.67
C GLU A 33 -4.03 -9.68 6.97
N VAL A 34 -3.88 -8.94 8.06
CA VAL A 34 -4.46 -9.28 9.36
C VAL A 34 -5.67 -8.40 9.60
N ASN A 35 -6.81 -9.01 9.83
CA ASN A 35 -8.05 -8.31 10.17
C ASN A 35 -8.45 -8.62 11.61
N ILE A 36 -8.56 -7.57 12.41
CA ILE A 36 -9.01 -7.62 13.82
C ILE A 36 -10.19 -6.68 13.95
N VAL A 37 -11.35 -7.20 14.33
CA VAL A 37 -12.57 -6.39 14.46
C VAL A 37 -12.36 -5.24 15.45
N GLY A 38 -12.69 -4.02 15.02
CA GLY A 38 -12.55 -2.81 15.82
C GLY A 38 -11.11 -2.32 16.04
N ARG A 39 -10.13 -2.85 15.30
CA ARG A 39 -8.73 -2.41 15.35
C ARG A 39 -8.17 -2.22 13.94
N ALA A 40 -7.40 -1.16 13.76
CA ALA A 40 -6.61 -0.98 12.53
C ALA A 40 -5.24 -1.64 12.73
N CYS A 41 -4.90 -2.56 11.84
CA CYS A 41 -3.58 -3.18 11.79
C CYS A 41 -2.75 -2.50 10.70
N VAL A 42 -1.57 -2.02 11.05
CA VAL A 42 -0.65 -1.33 10.14
C VAL A 42 0.67 -2.06 10.17
N ASP A 43 1.15 -2.51 9.02
CA ASP A 43 2.55 -2.90 8.85
C ASP A 43 3.36 -1.66 8.45
N LEU A 44 4.28 -1.25 9.31
CA LEU A 44 5.09 -0.07 9.05
C LEU A 44 6.05 -0.26 7.88
N LEU A 45 6.50 -1.48 7.63
CA LEU A 45 7.35 -1.77 6.48
C LEU A 45 6.65 -1.43 5.17
N ASP A 46 5.39 -1.86 5.03
CA ASP A 46 4.60 -1.58 3.84
C ASP A 46 4.27 -0.08 3.73
N ALA A 47 3.92 0.54 4.86
CA ALA A 47 3.65 1.98 4.89
C ALA A 47 4.88 2.82 4.49
N ILE A 48 6.08 2.43 4.91
CA ILE A 48 7.33 3.12 4.54
C ILE A 48 7.66 2.88 3.07
N LYS A 49 7.59 1.65 2.58
CA LYS A 49 7.84 1.32 1.16
C LYS A 49 6.94 2.09 0.19
N LEU A 50 5.69 2.33 0.58
CA LEU A 50 4.75 3.10 -0.23
C LEU A 50 5.05 4.61 -0.29
N ASN A 51 5.76 5.14 0.70
CA ASN A 51 5.94 6.58 0.85
C ASN A 51 7.37 7.06 0.69
N TYR A 52 8.36 6.17 0.84
CA TYR A 52 9.78 6.51 0.84
C TYR A 52 10.54 5.53 -0.03
N SER A 53 11.47 6.03 -0.84
CA SER A 53 12.40 5.23 -1.64
C SER A 53 13.74 5.19 -0.92
N LEU A 54 14.07 4.05 -0.30
CA LEU A 54 15.29 3.84 0.47
C LEU A 54 16.11 2.69 -0.13
N GLU A 55 17.42 2.74 0.04
CA GLU A 55 18.31 1.65 -0.40
C GLU A 55 18.02 0.33 0.35
N SER A 56 17.66 0.42 1.62
CA SER A 56 17.30 -0.72 2.46
C SER A 56 16.16 -0.36 3.39
N TYR A 57 15.22 -1.30 3.57
CA TYR A 57 14.08 -1.14 4.47
C TYR A 57 14.27 -1.89 5.80
N SER A 58 15.52 -2.21 6.17
CA SER A 58 15.81 -2.67 7.53
C SER A 58 15.49 -1.58 8.55
N LEU A 59 15.05 -1.97 9.76
CA LEU A 59 14.74 -0.98 10.81
C LEU A 59 15.93 -0.08 11.12
N ALA A 60 17.14 -0.61 11.08
CA ALA A 60 18.38 0.17 11.27
C ALA A 60 18.55 1.25 10.20
N ASN A 61 18.34 0.93 8.91
CA ASN A 61 18.46 1.90 7.84
C ASN A 61 17.34 2.92 7.88
N VAL A 62 16.10 2.48 8.10
CA VAL A 62 14.93 3.36 8.22
C VAL A 62 15.11 4.36 9.36
N SER A 63 15.56 3.93 10.55
CA SER A 63 15.78 4.81 11.69
C SER A 63 16.93 5.79 11.45
N LYS A 64 17.98 5.36 10.77
CA LYS A 64 19.10 6.22 10.39
C LYS A 64 18.68 7.29 9.37
N GLU A 65 18.06 6.87 8.26
CA GLU A 65 17.73 7.77 7.15
C GLU A 65 16.55 8.72 7.47
N LEU A 66 15.52 8.23 8.15
CA LEU A 66 14.31 9.01 8.38
C LEU A 66 14.25 9.71 9.73
N LEU A 67 14.94 9.17 10.76
CA LEU A 67 14.93 9.75 12.12
C LEU A 67 16.28 10.29 12.54
N ASN A 68 17.34 10.09 11.75
CA ASN A 68 18.72 10.40 12.12
C ASN A 68 19.15 9.77 13.46
N ARG A 69 18.64 8.57 13.76
CA ARG A 69 18.91 7.82 14.99
C ARG A 69 19.57 6.50 14.65
N PRO A 70 20.88 6.33 15.01
CA PRO A 70 21.54 5.05 14.80
C PRO A 70 20.97 3.99 15.73
N LYS A 71 20.83 2.78 15.23
CA LYS A 71 20.38 1.61 15.98
C LYS A 71 21.57 0.93 16.65
N LEU A 72 21.38 0.39 17.85
CA LEU A 72 22.27 -0.64 18.41
C LEU A 72 22.12 -1.91 17.57
N ASP A 73 23.20 -2.57 17.23
CA ASP A 73 23.15 -3.75 16.38
C ASP A 73 23.57 -4.99 17.20
N ILE A 74 22.62 -5.93 17.34
CA ILE A 74 22.89 -7.28 17.84
C ILE A 74 22.58 -8.23 16.68
N LYS A 75 23.56 -9.05 16.31
CA LYS A 75 23.36 -9.99 15.20
C LYS A 75 22.32 -11.05 15.54
N ALA A 76 21.41 -11.32 14.62
CA ALA A 76 20.36 -12.32 14.81
C ALA A 76 20.90 -13.71 15.17
N SER A 77 22.12 -14.06 14.70
CA SER A 77 22.80 -15.31 15.03
C SER A 77 23.22 -15.42 16.51
N GLU A 78 23.46 -14.29 17.16
CA GLU A 78 23.90 -14.24 18.56
C GLU A 78 22.73 -14.22 19.55
N MET A 79 21.55 -13.76 19.11
CA MET A 79 20.39 -13.54 19.99
C MET A 79 20.00 -14.77 20.81
N ARG A 80 20.01 -15.95 20.18
CA ARG A 80 19.65 -17.20 20.86
C ARG A 80 20.66 -17.56 21.95
N ASP A 81 21.93 -17.39 21.66
CA ASP A 81 23.01 -17.74 22.61
C ASP A 81 23.05 -16.76 23.78
N ILE A 82 22.89 -15.47 23.52
CA ILE A 82 22.76 -14.45 24.57
C ILE A 82 21.58 -14.79 25.49
N TRP A 83 20.44 -15.17 24.93
CA TRP A 83 19.23 -15.50 25.70
C TRP A 83 19.37 -16.73 26.58
N LEU A 84 20.05 -17.78 26.06
CA LEU A 84 20.14 -19.09 26.76
C LEU A 84 21.35 -19.18 27.69
N ASN A 85 22.48 -18.58 27.31
CA ASN A 85 23.78 -18.81 27.91
C ASN A 85 24.53 -17.49 28.23
N GLY A 86 23.98 -16.34 27.85
CA GLY A 86 24.66 -15.07 28.03
C GLY A 86 24.81 -14.65 29.51
N PRO A 87 25.91 -13.97 29.86
CA PRO A 87 26.05 -13.37 31.18
C PRO A 87 25.03 -12.23 31.36
N ALA A 88 24.78 -11.84 32.62
CA ALA A 88 23.71 -10.92 32.99
C ALA A 88 23.79 -9.55 32.29
N ASP A 89 24.98 -9.02 32.09
CA ASP A 89 25.23 -7.76 31.35
C ASP A 89 24.82 -7.87 29.87
N ARG A 90 25.21 -8.95 29.21
CA ARG A 90 24.82 -9.20 27.81
C ARG A 90 23.31 -9.45 27.65
N LEU A 91 22.67 -10.09 28.63
CA LEU A 91 21.23 -10.26 28.66
C LEU A 91 20.53 -8.92 28.86
N GLN A 92 21.06 -8.05 29.71
CA GLN A 92 20.56 -6.68 29.88
C GLN A 92 20.63 -5.89 28.57
N ASP A 93 21.78 -5.90 27.89
CA ASP A 93 21.97 -5.25 26.58
C ASP A 93 20.94 -5.77 25.55
N PHE A 94 20.65 -7.08 25.56
CA PHE A 94 19.69 -7.68 24.65
C PHE A 94 18.24 -7.24 24.96
N ILE A 95 17.87 -7.10 26.23
CA ILE A 95 16.56 -6.60 26.65
C ILE A 95 16.41 -5.12 26.24
N GLU A 96 17.42 -4.31 26.48
CA GLU A 96 17.44 -2.90 26.06
C GLU A 96 17.35 -2.75 24.54
N TYR A 97 18.07 -3.60 23.79
CA TYR A 97 17.98 -3.66 22.34
C TYR A 97 16.55 -3.94 21.88
N ALA A 98 15.91 -4.96 22.45
CA ALA A 98 14.54 -5.33 22.09
C ALA A 98 13.52 -4.24 22.46
N GLY A 99 13.71 -3.55 23.59
CA GLY A 99 12.95 -2.37 23.98
C GLY A 99 13.08 -1.23 22.97
N ARG A 100 14.32 -0.86 22.64
CA ARG A 100 14.60 0.20 21.65
C ARG A 100 14.03 -0.09 20.28
N ASP A 101 14.06 -1.35 19.81
CA ASP A 101 13.44 -1.73 18.54
C ASP A 101 11.92 -1.46 18.55
N SER A 102 11.26 -1.68 19.68
CA SER A 102 9.83 -1.38 19.84
C SER A 102 9.55 0.13 19.91
N ASP A 103 10.41 0.89 20.59
CA ASP A 103 10.30 2.34 20.70
C ASP A 103 10.54 3.03 19.34
N LEU A 104 11.50 2.54 18.56
CA LEU A 104 11.76 3.06 17.22
C LEU A 104 10.54 2.95 16.30
N LEU A 105 9.73 1.89 16.41
CA LEU A 105 8.50 1.78 15.64
C LEU A 105 7.50 2.88 16.01
N GLN A 106 7.39 3.20 17.29
CA GLN A 106 6.52 4.30 17.76
C GLN A 106 7.05 5.67 17.32
N ASP A 107 8.36 5.87 17.39
CA ASP A 107 9.00 7.10 16.94
C ASP A 107 8.80 7.32 15.44
N ILE A 108 8.96 6.28 14.61
CA ILE A 108 8.65 6.32 13.17
C ILE A 108 7.20 6.78 12.95
N ILE A 109 6.24 6.20 13.65
CA ILE A 109 4.83 6.58 13.52
C ILE A 109 4.62 8.06 13.86
N LYS A 110 5.21 8.53 14.96
CA LYS A 110 5.03 9.90 15.47
C LYS A 110 5.73 10.93 14.59
N GLU A 111 7.01 10.73 14.31
CA GLU A 111 7.83 11.70 13.56
C GLU A 111 7.36 11.83 12.10
N LEU A 112 7.02 10.71 11.45
CA LEU A 112 6.52 10.72 10.09
C LEU A 112 5.01 10.99 10.00
N LYS A 113 4.31 11.17 11.12
CA LYS A 113 2.86 11.42 11.20
C LYS A 113 2.04 10.45 10.36
N LEU A 114 2.45 9.18 10.31
CA LEU A 114 1.86 8.19 9.41
C LEU A 114 0.38 7.96 9.70
N ILE A 115 0.01 7.86 10.97
CA ILE A 115 -1.39 7.63 11.37
C ILE A 115 -2.26 8.85 11.02
N ASP A 116 -1.79 10.06 11.31
CA ASP A 116 -2.52 11.30 10.99
C ASP A 116 -2.77 11.42 9.48
N ARG A 117 -1.75 11.07 8.68
CA ARG A 117 -1.86 11.02 7.22
C ARG A 117 -2.95 10.04 6.77
N TYR A 118 -2.97 8.81 7.29
CA TYR A 118 -3.99 7.83 6.94
C TYR A 118 -5.38 8.21 7.45
N ILE A 119 -5.49 8.84 8.61
CA ILE A 119 -6.77 9.39 9.11
C ILE A 119 -7.31 10.46 8.15
N ASN A 120 -6.47 11.36 7.67
CA ASN A 120 -6.88 12.40 6.74
C ASN A 120 -7.32 11.81 5.39
N ILE A 121 -6.57 10.84 4.85
CA ILE A 121 -6.95 10.12 3.64
C ILE A 121 -8.28 9.36 3.85
N SER A 122 -8.46 8.72 5.00
CA SER A 122 -9.69 8.00 5.37
C SER A 122 -10.91 8.92 5.36
N LYS A 123 -10.78 10.10 5.95
CA LYS A 123 -11.84 11.13 5.95
C LYS A 123 -12.17 11.60 4.54
N GLU A 124 -11.16 11.86 3.72
CA GLU A 124 -11.34 12.30 2.34
C GLU A 124 -12.00 11.23 1.48
N CYS A 125 -11.52 9.99 1.55
CA CYS A 125 -12.06 8.89 0.76
C CYS A 125 -13.38 8.32 1.30
N GLY A 126 -13.73 8.57 2.57
CA GLY A 126 -14.91 7.99 3.22
C GLY A 126 -14.81 6.48 3.45
N LEU A 127 -13.60 5.97 3.64
CA LEU A 127 -13.31 4.57 3.96
C LEU A 127 -12.95 4.42 5.44
N LEU A 128 -13.11 3.22 5.98
CA LEU A 128 -12.57 2.91 7.30
C LEU A 128 -11.04 2.94 7.28
N LEU A 129 -10.43 3.27 8.42
CA LEU A 129 -8.98 3.44 8.50
C LEU A 129 -8.21 2.20 8.01
N HIS A 130 -8.62 1.00 8.42
CA HIS A 130 -7.97 -0.24 8.00
C HIS A 130 -8.14 -0.50 6.48
N GLU A 131 -9.28 -0.13 5.89
CA GLU A 131 -9.50 -0.23 4.45
C GLU A 131 -8.66 0.80 3.68
N THR A 132 -8.47 1.98 4.25
CA THR A 132 -7.62 3.03 3.68
C THR A 132 -6.16 2.59 3.64
N ILE A 133 -5.68 1.94 4.69
CA ILE A 133 -4.30 1.46 4.78
C ILE A 133 -4.07 0.28 3.82
N ASN A 134 -4.95 -0.72 3.85
CA ASN A 134 -4.75 -2.01 3.16
C ASN A 134 -5.34 -2.04 1.75
N GLY A 135 -6.33 -1.21 1.45
CA GLY A 135 -7.09 -1.26 0.19
C GLY A 135 -6.42 -0.64 -1.03
N GLY A 136 -5.28 0.01 -0.87
CA GLY A 136 -4.54 0.65 -1.96
C GLY A 136 -5.24 1.88 -2.57
N GLN A 137 -4.63 2.44 -3.61
CA GLN A 137 -5.13 3.68 -4.25
C GLN A 137 -6.44 3.46 -5.00
N SER A 138 -6.58 2.35 -5.72
CA SER A 138 -7.77 2.05 -6.52
C SER A 138 -9.05 2.06 -5.68
N ARG A 139 -9.01 1.43 -4.50
CA ARG A 139 -10.18 1.39 -3.59
C ARG A 139 -10.54 2.78 -3.04
N ARG A 140 -9.53 3.61 -2.78
CA ARG A 140 -9.73 5.00 -2.33
C ARG A 140 -10.43 5.83 -3.41
N ILE A 141 -9.93 5.75 -4.64
CA ILE A 141 -10.51 6.45 -5.80
C ILE A 141 -11.93 5.95 -6.08
N GLU A 142 -12.14 4.62 -6.08
CA GLU A 142 -13.46 4.02 -6.26
C GLU A 142 -14.47 4.56 -5.24
N SER A 143 -14.11 4.60 -3.97
CA SER A 143 -14.97 5.16 -2.91
C SER A 143 -15.32 6.62 -3.13
N MET A 144 -14.33 7.44 -3.54
CA MET A 144 -14.57 8.85 -3.86
C MET A 144 -15.51 9.00 -5.06
N LEU A 145 -15.29 8.24 -6.13
CA LEU A 145 -16.14 8.27 -7.33
C LEU A 145 -17.56 7.80 -7.01
N LEU A 146 -17.74 6.73 -6.23
CA LEU A 146 -19.06 6.28 -5.80
C LEU A 146 -19.84 7.37 -5.05
N ARG A 147 -19.16 8.15 -4.22
CA ARG A 147 -19.78 9.28 -3.52
C ARG A 147 -20.21 10.39 -4.47
N GLU A 148 -19.39 10.74 -5.46
CA GLU A 148 -19.74 11.73 -6.48
C GLU A 148 -20.90 11.24 -7.35
N PHE A 149 -20.89 9.99 -7.81
CA PHE A 149 -22.02 9.39 -8.54
C PHE A 149 -23.32 9.46 -7.75
N ARG A 150 -23.25 9.18 -6.44
CA ARG A 150 -24.42 9.27 -5.56
C ARG A 150 -24.96 10.71 -5.45
N LYS A 151 -24.07 11.72 -5.36
CA LYS A 151 -24.48 13.14 -5.33
C LYS A 151 -25.22 13.53 -6.61
N GLU A 152 -24.79 13.00 -7.75
CA GLU A 152 -25.40 13.24 -9.06
C GLU A 152 -26.62 12.32 -9.33
N ASN A 153 -27.07 11.52 -8.36
CA ASN A 153 -28.12 10.50 -8.53
C ASN A 153 -27.82 9.51 -9.69
N ARG A 154 -26.56 9.20 -9.92
CA ARG A 154 -26.12 8.25 -10.95
C ARG A 154 -25.71 6.93 -10.31
N LEU A 155 -25.93 5.85 -11.05
CA LEU A 155 -25.50 4.51 -10.66
C LEU A 155 -24.08 4.27 -11.19
N TRP A 156 -23.24 3.67 -10.34
CA TRP A 156 -21.96 3.15 -10.75
C TRP A 156 -22.18 1.90 -11.60
N PRO A 157 -21.55 1.79 -12.80
CA PRO A 157 -21.70 0.60 -13.63
C PRO A 157 -21.10 -0.62 -12.93
N LEU A 158 -21.87 -1.68 -12.87
CA LEU A 158 -21.38 -2.97 -12.40
C LEU A 158 -20.53 -3.60 -13.50
N ASN A 159 -19.29 -3.94 -13.15
CA ASN A 159 -18.44 -4.73 -14.02
C ASN A 159 -19.01 -6.14 -14.17
N ASP A 160 -19.40 -6.49 -15.39
CA ASP A 160 -19.82 -7.84 -15.73
C ASP A 160 -18.59 -8.74 -15.78
N LYS A 161 -18.26 -9.39 -14.66
CA LYS A 161 -17.07 -10.26 -14.49
C LYS A 161 -16.98 -11.42 -15.50
N LYS A 162 -18.01 -11.61 -16.33
CA LYS A 162 -18.09 -12.70 -17.30
C LYS A 162 -17.51 -12.39 -18.68
N LYS A 163 -17.25 -11.14 -19.01
CA LYS A 163 -16.54 -10.82 -20.26
C LYS A 163 -15.04 -10.96 -19.98
N LYS A 164 -14.42 -11.99 -20.55
CA LYS A 164 -12.96 -12.03 -20.70
C LYS A 164 -12.59 -10.75 -21.46
N GLU A 165 -11.84 -9.90 -20.80
CA GLU A 165 -11.30 -8.69 -21.45
C GLU A 165 -10.55 -9.14 -22.69
N ALA A 166 -10.90 -8.57 -23.84
CA ALA A 166 -10.10 -8.72 -25.03
C ALA A 166 -8.67 -8.25 -24.69
N LYS A 167 -7.68 -8.99 -25.17
CA LYS A 167 -6.27 -8.66 -24.92
C LYS A 167 -6.01 -7.30 -25.58
N VAL A 168 -5.97 -6.25 -24.78
CA VAL A 168 -5.67 -4.90 -25.25
C VAL A 168 -4.20 -4.88 -25.64
N GLU A 169 -3.91 -4.45 -26.86
CA GLU A 169 -2.55 -4.22 -27.31
C GLU A 169 -1.93 -3.08 -26.50
N GLY A 170 -0.75 -3.33 -25.95
CA GLY A 170 -0.06 -2.35 -25.10
C GLY A 170 0.50 -1.18 -25.92
N ALA A 171 1.10 -0.21 -25.22
CA ALA A 171 1.78 0.90 -25.87
C ALA A 171 2.98 0.43 -26.72
N THR A 172 3.25 1.14 -27.82
CA THR A 172 4.46 0.92 -28.62
C THR A 172 5.69 1.33 -27.81
N VAL A 173 6.60 0.42 -27.63
CA VAL A 173 7.90 0.65 -26.98
C VAL A 173 8.97 0.70 -28.03
N PHE A 174 9.66 1.83 -28.15
CA PHE A 174 10.79 1.97 -29.05
C PHE A 174 12.03 1.35 -28.44
N GLU A 175 12.85 0.67 -29.28
CA GLU A 175 14.15 0.20 -28.84
C GLU A 175 15.06 1.41 -28.55
N PRO A 176 15.78 1.42 -27.41
CA PRO A 176 16.67 2.52 -27.10
C PRO A 176 17.95 2.45 -27.96
N ASP A 177 18.39 3.59 -28.43
CA ASP A 177 19.73 3.72 -29.02
C ASP A 177 20.77 3.53 -27.93
N ARG A 178 21.58 2.48 -28.06
CA ARG A 178 22.60 2.13 -27.06
C ARG A 178 23.85 2.96 -27.29
N GLY A 179 24.37 3.57 -26.25
CA GLY A 179 25.60 4.34 -26.33
C GLY A 179 25.68 5.44 -25.29
N LEU A 180 26.75 6.22 -25.38
CA LEU A 180 26.90 7.46 -24.62
C LEU A 180 26.37 8.60 -25.50
N HIS A 181 25.37 9.32 -25.00
CA HIS A 181 24.76 10.44 -25.70
C HIS A 181 25.00 11.73 -24.91
N GLU A 182 25.36 12.80 -25.63
CA GLU A 182 25.60 14.12 -25.04
C GLU A 182 24.46 15.08 -25.44
N ASN A 183 24.27 16.14 -24.66
CA ASN A 183 23.28 17.20 -24.92
C ASN A 183 21.82 16.68 -24.99
N ILE A 184 21.46 15.76 -24.09
CA ILE A 184 20.12 15.15 -24.06
C ILE A 184 19.15 16.08 -23.32
N ILE A 185 17.98 16.31 -23.94
CA ILE A 185 16.83 16.96 -23.30
C ILE A 185 15.79 15.89 -23.01
N VAL A 186 15.46 15.71 -21.73
CA VAL A 186 14.40 14.80 -21.31
C VAL A 186 13.11 15.58 -21.10
N MET A 187 12.07 15.22 -21.83
CA MET A 187 10.73 15.80 -21.69
C MET A 187 9.73 14.72 -21.34
N ASP A 188 8.80 15.05 -20.45
CA ASP A 188 7.71 14.19 -20.06
C ASP A 188 6.38 14.95 -20.06
N TYR A 189 5.29 14.26 -20.43
CA TYR A 189 3.96 14.84 -20.38
C TYR A 189 3.43 14.85 -18.95
N LYS A 190 3.14 16.02 -18.43
CA LYS A 190 2.48 16.13 -17.12
C LYS A 190 1.14 15.40 -17.14
N SER A 191 1.05 14.29 -16.40
CA SER A 191 -0.18 13.52 -16.26
C SER A 191 -0.78 13.10 -17.62
N LEU A 192 0.00 12.42 -18.48
CA LEU A 192 -0.38 12.06 -19.86
C LEU A 192 -1.80 11.47 -19.96
N TYR A 193 -2.09 10.38 -19.24
CA TYR A 193 -3.41 9.75 -19.29
C TYR A 193 -4.54 10.67 -18.78
N PRO A 194 -4.45 11.30 -17.61
CA PRO A 194 -5.47 12.25 -17.16
C PRO A 194 -5.69 13.42 -18.11
N SER A 195 -4.62 13.92 -18.73
CA SER A 195 -4.72 15.02 -19.72
C SER A 195 -5.45 14.58 -20.98
N ALA A 196 -5.14 13.40 -21.52
CA ALA A 196 -5.83 12.82 -22.67
C ALA A 196 -7.32 12.56 -22.36
N ILE A 197 -7.62 11.94 -21.22
CA ILE A 197 -8.98 11.68 -20.75
C ILE A 197 -9.79 12.98 -20.71
N ARG A 198 -9.23 14.05 -20.16
CA ARG A 198 -9.91 15.36 -20.08
C ARG A 198 -10.04 16.04 -21.44
N ALA A 199 -8.99 16.02 -22.25
CA ALA A 199 -8.98 16.71 -23.55
C ALA A 199 -9.97 16.10 -24.53
N TYR A 200 -10.12 14.78 -24.50
CA TYR A 200 -10.97 14.03 -25.43
C TYR A 200 -12.27 13.54 -24.79
N ASN A 201 -12.55 13.91 -23.53
CA ASN A 201 -13.72 13.46 -22.78
C ASN A 201 -13.89 11.93 -22.80
N ILE A 202 -12.77 11.20 -22.66
CA ILE A 202 -12.76 9.74 -22.69
C ILE A 202 -13.35 9.20 -21.37
N CYS A 203 -14.52 8.58 -21.49
CA CYS A 203 -15.20 7.94 -20.36
C CYS A 203 -15.99 6.75 -20.92
N TRP A 204 -16.12 5.70 -20.14
CA TRP A 204 -16.99 4.58 -20.50
C TRP A 204 -18.44 5.03 -20.75
N SER A 205 -18.90 6.14 -20.17
CA SER A 205 -20.23 6.72 -20.44
C SER A 205 -20.27 7.57 -21.74
N SER A 206 -19.12 7.87 -22.33
CA SER A 206 -19.01 8.59 -23.61
C SER A 206 -18.79 7.63 -24.81
N ILE A 207 -18.74 6.32 -24.58
CA ILE A 207 -18.65 5.32 -25.65
C ILE A 207 -19.98 5.29 -26.39
N ILE A 208 -19.94 5.48 -27.70
CA ILE A 208 -21.11 5.47 -28.58
C ILE A 208 -21.06 4.18 -29.38
N ASN A 209 -22.08 3.35 -29.20
CA ASN A 209 -22.24 2.10 -29.94
C ASN A 209 -23.21 2.25 -31.14
N ASP A 210 -23.79 3.44 -31.33
CA ASP A 210 -24.75 3.72 -32.40
C ASP A 210 -24.22 4.80 -33.32
N ASP A 211 -23.99 4.42 -34.60
CA ASP A 211 -23.50 5.32 -35.64
C ASP A 211 -24.49 6.41 -36.07
N LYS A 212 -25.76 6.29 -35.65
CA LYS A 212 -26.81 7.26 -35.99
C LYS A 212 -26.78 8.52 -35.13
N MET A 213 -26.01 8.56 -34.05
CA MET A 213 -25.86 9.75 -33.22
C MET A 213 -25.03 10.81 -33.93
N ASN A 214 -25.62 11.98 -34.14
CA ASN A 214 -24.95 13.14 -34.76
C ASN A 214 -24.13 13.91 -33.70
N VAL A 215 -23.00 13.34 -33.29
CA VAL A 215 -22.07 13.92 -32.33
C VAL A 215 -20.65 13.87 -32.88
N LYS A 216 -19.78 14.75 -32.40
CA LYS A 216 -18.35 14.71 -32.75
C LYS A 216 -17.76 13.40 -32.21
N LYS A 217 -17.37 12.51 -33.11
CA LYS A 217 -16.77 11.21 -32.76
C LYS A 217 -15.24 11.30 -32.84
N ILE A 218 -14.60 10.55 -31.98
CA ILE A 218 -13.17 10.26 -32.02
C ILE A 218 -13.07 8.76 -32.28
N VAL A 219 -12.47 8.40 -33.39
CA VAL A 219 -12.27 7.00 -33.79
C VAL A 219 -11.04 6.47 -33.04
N ALA A 220 -11.16 5.26 -32.52
CA ALA A 220 -10.01 4.60 -31.90
C ALA A 220 -8.96 4.27 -32.97
N PRO A 221 -7.65 4.39 -32.68
CA PRO A 221 -6.62 4.19 -33.68
C PRO A 221 -6.49 2.76 -34.24
N ASN A 222 -7.22 1.81 -33.66
CA ASN A 222 -7.17 0.38 -34.04
C ASN A 222 -8.44 -0.12 -34.76
N ASP A 223 -9.30 0.79 -35.22
CA ASP A 223 -10.46 0.46 -36.09
C ASP A 223 -10.13 0.58 -37.57
#